data_740c0320a83b9edebf585d95ba9c7b3d
#
_entry.id   740c0320a83b9edebf585d95ba9c7b3d
#
_cell.length_a   1.000
_cell.length_b   1.000
_cell.length_c   1.000
_cell.angle_alpha   90.00
_cell.angle_beta   90.00
_cell.angle_gamma   90.00
#
_symmetry.space_group_name_H-M   'P 1'
#
loop_
_entity.id
_entity.type
_entity.pdbx_description
1 polymer ?
#
loop_
_entity_poly.entity_id
_entity_poly.type
_entity_poly.pdbx_seq_one_letter_code
_entity_poly.pdbx_strand_id
1 'polypeptide(L)'
;AGELFQAVINHRSWAELKRIAEFYDYLEIQPICNNRFMLEKGMAEDEEELRSFNRTIVKLGDELGKPVVATGDVHFLDPEDEIYRHILLATKQMPDADKPLPIYFKTTDEMLEEFSYLGAEKAYEVVVKNTNMIADWCETIRPVPHNLFAPKIENSVEDLKALVYGKLHRLYGENPPELVQKRVDTE
;
A
#
# COMPACT_ATOMS: atom_id res chain seq x y z
N ALA A 1 -2.28 7.20 6.21
CA ALA A 1 -3.22 8.14 5.59
C ALA A 1 -2.46 9.24 4.86
N GLY A 2 -2.87 9.56 3.63
CA GLY A 2 -2.24 10.60 2.82
C GLY A 2 -2.40 12.02 3.40
N GLU A 3 -1.62 12.97 2.87
CA GLU A 3 -1.60 14.37 3.35
C GLU A 3 -3.00 15.02 3.29
N LEU A 4 -3.73 14.79 2.20
CA LEU A 4 -5.09 15.34 2.05
C LEU A 4 -6.04 14.85 3.14
N PHE A 5 -6.06 13.53 3.41
CA PHE A 5 -6.93 12.97 4.45
C PHE A 5 -6.55 13.50 5.84
N GLN A 6 -5.25 13.63 6.13
CA GLN A 6 -4.78 14.27 7.36
C GLN A 6 -5.25 15.72 7.48
N ALA A 7 -5.25 16.47 6.39
CA ALA A 7 -5.75 17.83 6.40
C ALA A 7 -7.26 17.90 6.63
N VAL A 8 -8.04 16.93 6.06
CA VAL A 8 -9.49 16.84 6.26
C VAL A 8 -9.83 16.56 7.74
N ILE A 9 -9.24 15.54 8.35
CA ILE A 9 -9.52 15.19 9.75
C ILE A 9 -9.02 16.26 10.76
N ASN A 10 -8.04 17.05 10.37
CA ASN A 10 -7.59 18.20 11.18
C ASN A 10 -8.35 19.50 10.87
N HIS A 11 -9.47 19.42 10.15
CA HIS A 11 -10.36 20.55 9.82
C HIS A 11 -9.62 21.75 9.21
N ARG A 12 -8.63 21.47 8.34
CA ARG A 12 -7.90 22.54 7.64
C ARG A 12 -8.82 23.35 6.74
N SER A 13 -8.42 24.58 6.43
CA SER A 13 -9.21 25.48 5.60
C SER A 13 -9.45 24.90 4.20
N TRP A 14 -10.59 25.23 3.60
CA TRP A 14 -10.95 24.80 2.24
C TRP A 14 -9.88 25.17 1.21
N ALA A 15 -9.28 26.36 1.35
CA ALA A 15 -8.18 26.80 0.47
C ALA A 15 -6.95 25.90 0.59
N GLU A 16 -6.62 25.46 1.81
CA GLU A 16 -5.50 24.53 2.04
C GLU A 16 -5.79 23.14 1.47
N LEU A 17 -7.01 22.61 1.66
CA LEU A 17 -7.44 21.35 1.06
C LEU A 17 -7.33 21.37 -0.46
N LYS A 18 -7.78 22.46 -1.11
CA LYS A 18 -7.64 22.65 -2.56
C LYS A 18 -6.18 22.63 -2.99
N ARG A 19 -5.34 23.40 -2.33
CA ARG A 19 -3.89 23.47 -2.65
C ARG A 19 -3.23 22.09 -2.58
N ILE A 20 -3.58 21.28 -1.57
CA ILE A 20 -3.06 19.91 -1.46
C ILE A 20 -3.61 19.03 -2.57
N ALA A 21 -4.92 19.08 -2.83
CA ALA A 21 -5.58 18.25 -3.83
C ALA A 21 -5.16 18.58 -5.27
N GLU A 22 -4.75 19.81 -5.57
CA GLU A 22 -4.25 20.22 -6.89
C GLU A 22 -3.05 19.41 -7.35
N PHE A 23 -2.23 18.91 -6.43
CA PHE A 23 -1.05 18.10 -6.73
C PHE A 23 -1.39 16.72 -7.32
N TYR A 24 -2.53 16.13 -6.95
CA TYR A 24 -2.91 14.77 -7.31
C TYR A 24 -3.72 14.74 -8.61
N ASP A 25 -3.56 13.68 -9.43
CA ASP A 25 -4.32 13.49 -10.67
C ASP A 25 -5.74 13.02 -10.39
N TYR A 26 -5.96 12.27 -9.32
CA TYR A 26 -7.27 11.83 -8.82
C TYR A 26 -7.26 11.76 -7.29
N LEU A 27 -8.44 11.67 -6.69
CA LEU A 27 -8.60 11.56 -5.24
C LEU A 27 -9.22 10.21 -4.90
N GLU A 28 -8.95 9.72 -3.69
CA GLU A 28 -9.38 8.41 -3.21
C GLU A 28 -10.25 8.54 -1.96
N ILE A 29 -11.32 7.72 -1.90
CA ILE A 29 -12.11 7.49 -0.71
C ILE A 29 -12.21 5.99 -0.43
N GLN A 30 -12.37 5.62 0.84
CA GLN A 30 -12.49 4.23 1.28
C GLN A 30 -13.79 4.00 2.05
N PRO A 31 -14.29 2.74 2.14
CA PRO A 31 -15.39 2.39 3.02
C PRO A 31 -15.15 2.89 4.45
N ILE A 32 -16.18 3.39 5.10
CA ILE A 32 -16.03 3.94 6.46
C ILE A 32 -15.55 2.88 7.46
N CYS A 33 -15.86 1.61 7.23
CA CYS A 33 -15.39 0.50 8.05
C CYS A 33 -13.86 0.42 8.13
N ASN A 34 -13.12 0.83 7.10
CA ASN A 34 -11.66 0.87 7.10
C ASN A 34 -11.11 1.90 8.11
N ASN A 35 -11.91 2.89 8.46
CA ASN A 35 -11.55 3.97 9.36
C ASN A 35 -12.23 3.90 10.74
N ARG A 36 -12.93 2.80 11.08
CA ARG A 36 -13.61 2.65 12.39
C ARG A 36 -12.68 2.79 13.59
N PHE A 37 -11.40 2.46 13.44
CA PHE A 37 -10.40 2.69 14.49
C PHE A 37 -10.33 4.15 14.95
N MET A 38 -10.76 5.10 14.12
CA MET A 38 -10.79 6.52 14.46
C MET A 38 -11.82 6.81 15.54
N LEU A 39 -12.94 6.09 15.54
CA LEU A 39 -13.96 6.18 16.60
C LEU A 39 -13.40 5.71 17.94
N GLU A 40 -12.70 4.57 17.94
CA GLU A 40 -12.06 4.02 19.14
C GLU A 40 -10.97 4.93 19.71
N LYS A 41 -10.27 5.66 18.85
CA LYS A 41 -9.21 6.59 19.23
C LYS A 41 -9.69 8.02 19.51
N GLY A 42 -11.00 8.26 19.41
CA GLY A 42 -11.58 9.61 19.60
C GLY A 42 -11.13 10.63 18.55
N MET A 43 -10.79 10.16 17.35
CA MET A 43 -10.40 10.99 16.19
C MET A 43 -11.60 11.34 15.31
N ALA A 44 -12.73 10.68 15.51
CA ALA A 44 -14.03 10.99 14.93
C ALA A 44 -15.11 10.71 16.00
N GLU A 45 -16.19 11.48 16.00
CA GLU A 45 -17.27 11.35 16.98
C GLU A 45 -18.17 10.15 16.68
N ASP A 46 -18.53 9.97 15.40
CA ASP A 46 -19.42 8.92 14.95
C ASP A 46 -19.18 8.52 13.47
N GLU A 47 -19.95 7.55 12.97
CA GLU A 47 -19.85 7.11 11.57
C GLU A 47 -20.29 8.21 10.59
N GLU A 48 -21.16 9.14 10.99
CA GLU A 48 -21.58 10.23 10.12
C GLU A 48 -20.44 11.22 9.88
N GLU A 49 -19.59 11.42 10.87
CA GLU A 49 -18.37 12.20 10.68
C GLU A 49 -17.40 11.51 9.73
N LEU A 50 -17.23 10.18 9.82
CA LEU A 50 -16.43 9.43 8.83
C LEU A 50 -16.99 9.58 7.42
N ARG A 51 -18.33 9.55 7.25
CA ARG A 51 -18.98 9.83 5.95
C ARG A 51 -18.75 11.27 5.51
N SER A 52 -18.73 12.22 6.43
CA SER A 52 -18.50 13.64 6.12
C SER A 52 -17.09 13.86 5.57
N PHE A 53 -16.08 13.14 6.04
CA PHE A 53 -14.73 13.19 5.48
C PHE A 53 -14.72 12.75 4.02
N ASN A 54 -15.37 11.64 3.69
CA ASN A 54 -15.49 11.18 2.31
C ASN A 54 -16.27 12.18 1.43
N ARG A 55 -17.39 12.73 1.93
CA ARG A 55 -18.15 13.78 1.21
C ARG A 55 -17.30 15.02 0.94
N THR A 56 -16.44 15.39 1.88
CA THR A 56 -15.52 16.52 1.73
C THR A 56 -14.55 16.28 0.57
N ILE A 57 -13.99 15.04 0.47
CA ILE A 57 -13.10 14.69 -0.63
C ILE A 57 -13.83 14.64 -1.97
N VAL A 58 -15.07 14.09 -2.00
CA VAL A 58 -15.92 14.09 -3.21
C VAL A 58 -16.19 15.50 -3.68
N LYS A 59 -16.65 16.38 -2.78
CA LYS A 59 -16.90 17.78 -3.11
C LYS A 59 -15.66 18.50 -3.62
N LEU A 60 -14.50 18.20 -3.06
CA LEU A 60 -13.23 18.76 -3.49
C LEU A 60 -12.87 18.31 -4.91
N GLY A 61 -13.07 17.03 -5.22
CA GLY A 61 -12.89 16.49 -6.56
C GLY A 61 -13.82 17.15 -7.57
N ASP A 62 -15.10 17.29 -7.24
CA ASP A 62 -16.10 17.96 -8.10
C ASP A 62 -15.68 19.41 -8.40
N GLU A 63 -15.26 20.18 -7.39
CA GLU A 63 -14.85 21.58 -7.57
C GLU A 63 -13.55 21.74 -8.38
N LEU A 64 -12.64 20.77 -8.29
CA LEU A 64 -11.36 20.80 -9.01
C LEU A 64 -11.42 20.09 -10.36
N GLY A 65 -12.55 19.47 -10.71
CA GLY A 65 -12.70 18.66 -11.91
C GLY A 65 -11.79 17.41 -11.90
N LYS A 66 -11.51 16.87 -10.71
CA LYS A 66 -10.66 15.68 -10.53
C LYS A 66 -11.51 14.45 -10.25
N PRO A 67 -11.21 13.30 -10.85
CA PRO A 67 -11.91 12.06 -10.53
C PRO A 67 -11.74 11.69 -9.07
N VAL A 68 -12.79 11.19 -8.44
CA VAL A 68 -12.71 10.54 -7.13
C VAL A 68 -13.02 9.06 -7.32
N VAL A 69 -12.18 8.20 -6.76
CA VAL A 69 -12.32 6.73 -6.85
C VAL A 69 -12.54 6.13 -5.46
N ALA A 70 -13.40 5.13 -5.40
CA ALA A 70 -13.62 4.33 -4.20
C ALA A 70 -12.79 3.05 -4.27
N THR A 71 -11.89 2.84 -3.29
CA THR A 71 -11.04 1.65 -3.20
C THR A 71 -11.29 0.91 -1.89
N GLY A 72 -11.12 -0.42 -1.90
CA GLY A 72 -11.40 -1.28 -0.74
C GLY A 72 -10.25 -1.42 0.26
N ASP A 73 -9.02 -1.05 -0.11
CA ASP A 73 -7.81 -1.37 0.66
C ASP A 73 -7.73 -2.86 1.03
N VAL A 74 -7.91 -3.71 0.03
CA VAL A 74 -8.06 -5.17 0.17
C VAL A 74 -6.79 -5.82 0.70
N HIS A 75 -6.93 -6.63 1.76
CA HIS A 75 -5.83 -7.39 2.36
C HIS A 75 -6.05 -8.90 2.38
N PHE A 76 -7.26 -9.37 2.12
CA PHE A 76 -7.61 -10.79 2.00
C PHE A 76 -8.82 -10.97 1.08
N LEU A 77 -9.07 -12.19 0.60
CA LEU A 77 -10.07 -12.47 -0.43
C LEU A 77 -11.47 -12.56 0.17
N ASP A 78 -11.70 -13.52 1.03
CA ASP A 78 -13.00 -13.79 1.62
C ASP A 78 -13.03 -13.31 3.08
N PRO A 79 -14.21 -12.98 3.66
CA PRO A 79 -14.31 -12.53 5.05
C PRO A 79 -13.65 -13.48 6.07
N GLU A 80 -13.71 -14.79 5.82
CA GLU A 80 -13.14 -15.83 6.69
C GLU A 80 -11.60 -15.82 6.68
N ASP A 81 -10.98 -15.26 5.68
CA ASP A 81 -9.50 -15.16 5.52
C ASP A 81 -8.87 -14.13 6.47
N GLU A 82 -9.67 -13.35 7.18
CA GLU A 82 -9.19 -12.37 8.16
C GLU A 82 -8.25 -13.01 9.19
N ILE A 83 -8.47 -14.27 9.54
CA ILE A 83 -7.62 -14.99 10.50
C ILE A 83 -6.16 -15.08 10.03
N TYR A 84 -5.91 -15.23 8.73
CA TYR A 84 -4.55 -15.28 8.19
C TYR A 84 -3.83 -13.93 8.33
N ARG A 85 -4.57 -12.83 8.16
CA ARG A 85 -4.05 -11.49 8.42
C ARG A 85 -3.67 -11.32 9.89
N HIS A 86 -4.50 -11.76 10.82
CA HIS A 86 -4.20 -11.73 12.26
C HIS A 86 -2.92 -12.50 12.59
N ILE A 87 -2.74 -13.70 12.04
CA ILE A 87 -1.53 -14.51 12.23
C ILE A 87 -0.29 -13.76 11.71
N LEU A 88 -0.37 -13.20 10.49
CA LEU A 88 0.75 -12.46 9.89
C LEU A 88 1.13 -11.20 10.69
N LEU A 89 0.14 -10.46 11.19
CA LEU A 89 0.38 -9.27 12.01
C LEU A 89 0.94 -9.64 13.39
N ALA A 90 0.44 -10.72 14.00
CA ALA A 90 0.93 -11.22 15.29
C ALA A 90 2.41 -11.66 15.19
N THR A 91 2.81 -12.33 14.09
CA THR A 91 4.22 -12.68 13.87
C THR A 91 5.14 -11.47 13.77
N LYS A 92 4.61 -10.33 13.32
CA LYS A 92 5.32 -9.05 13.25
C LYS A 92 5.18 -8.21 14.53
N GLN A 93 4.55 -8.76 15.57
CA GLN A 93 4.31 -8.09 16.85
C GLN A 93 3.58 -6.73 16.71
N MET A 94 2.65 -6.65 15.74
CA MET A 94 1.85 -5.43 15.54
C MET A 94 0.83 -5.28 16.67
N PRO A 95 0.66 -4.08 17.25
CA PRO A 95 -0.16 -3.87 18.46
C PRO A 95 -1.67 -4.14 18.24
N ASP A 96 -2.14 -4.05 17.01
CA ASP A 96 -3.56 -4.24 16.65
C ASP A 96 -3.77 -5.52 15.83
N ALA A 97 -2.93 -6.55 16.04
CA ALA A 97 -2.93 -7.77 15.25
C ALA A 97 -4.24 -8.58 15.32
N ASP A 98 -4.97 -8.48 16.41
CA ASP A 98 -6.21 -9.21 16.70
C ASP A 98 -7.49 -8.38 16.45
N LYS A 99 -7.34 -7.12 16.02
CA LYS A 99 -8.51 -6.28 15.75
C LYS A 99 -9.17 -6.63 14.42
N PRO A 100 -10.47 -6.91 14.41
CA PRO A 100 -11.20 -7.19 13.18
C PRO A 100 -11.28 -5.94 12.30
N LEU A 101 -11.04 -6.14 11.00
CA LEU A 101 -11.13 -5.10 10.00
C LEU A 101 -11.65 -5.69 8.68
N PRO A 102 -12.86 -5.34 8.21
CA PRO A 102 -13.51 -5.99 7.07
C PRO A 102 -12.96 -5.49 5.72
N ILE A 103 -11.66 -5.67 5.51
CA ILE A 103 -10.91 -5.26 4.31
C ILE A 103 -10.70 -6.44 3.34
N TYR A 104 -11.75 -7.25 3.18
CA TYR A 104 -11.82 -8.30 2.18
C TYR A 104 -12.15 -7.74 0.79
N PHE A 105 -11.99 -8.58 -0.22
CA PHE A 105 -12.30 -8.22 -1.61
C PHE A 105 -13.80 -8.14 -1.84
N LYS A 106 -14.37 -6.94 -1.63
CA LYS A 106 -15.80 -6.68 -1.82
C LYS A 106 -16.18 -6.73 -3.30
N THR A 107 -17.35 -7.28 -3.58
CA THR A 107 -17.99 -7.22 -4.89
C THR A 107 -18.39 -5.78 -5.24
N THR A 108 -18.72 -5.54 -6.51
CA THR A 108 -19.20 -4.22 -6.95
C THR A 108 -20.47 -3.81 -6.20
N ASP A 109 -21.41 -4.75 -5.97
CA ASP A 109 -22.67 -4.46 -5.27
C ASP A 109 -22.40 -4.09 -3.80
N GLU A 110 -21.52 -4.81 -3.12
CA GLU A 110 -21.10 -4.48 -1.74
C GLU A 110 -20.42 -3.10 -1.67
N MET A 111 -19.56 -2.78 -2.63
CA MET A 111 -18.94 -1.45 -2.69
C MET A 111 -19.97 -0.36 -2.95
N LEU A 112 -20.95 -0.58 -3.83
CA LEU A 112 -22.04 0.39 -4.06
C LEU A 112 -22.88 0.60 -2.79
N GLU A 113 -23.12 -0.43 -2.01
CA GLU A 113 -23.83 -0.33 -0.72
C GLU A 113 -23.01 0.47 0.31
N GLU A 114 -21.70 0.22 0.42
CA GLU A 114 -20.79 0.98 1.29
C GLU A 114 -20.81 2.50 1.04
N PHE A 115 -21.01 2.91 -0.23
CA PHE A 115 -21.04 4.31 -0.63
C PHE A 115 -22.46 4.85 -0.92
N SER A 116 -23.52 4.09 -0.57
CA SER A 116 -24.93 4.48 -0.81
C SER A 116 -25.29 5.84 -0.20
N TYR A 117 -24.63 6.26 0.86
CA TYR A 117 -24.82 7.57 1.50
C TYR A 117 -24.41 8.78 0.63
N LEU A 118 -23.73 8.56 -0.50
CA LEU A 118 -23.42 9.58 -1.51
C LEU A 118 -24.58 9.79 -2.51
N GLY A 119 -25.61 8.91 -2.48
CA GLY A 119 -26.64 8.80 -3.48
C GLY A 119 -26.22 7.90 -4.65
N ALA A 120 -27.20 7.24 -5.29
CA ALA A 120 -26.95 6.17 -6.27
C ALA A 120 -26.05 6.59 -7.45
N GLU A 121 -26.26 7.79 -7.99
CA GLU A 121 -25.49 8.31 -9.12
C GLU A 121 -24.01 8.55 -8.75
N LYS A 122 -23.77 9.22 -7.62
CA LYS A 122 -22.40 9.50 -7.15
C LYS A 122 -21.69 8.24 -6.69
N ALA A 123 -22.39 7.32 -6.01
CA ALA A 123 -21.84 6.01 -5.64
C ALA A 123 -21.38 5.23 -6.89
N TYR A 124 -22.22 5.16 -7.92
CA TYR A 124 -21.85 4.52 -9.19
C TYR A 124 -20.66 5.21 -9.88
N GLU A 125 -20.63 6.55 -9.86
CA GLU A 125 -19.51 7.31 -10.40
C GLU A 125 -18.18 6.94 -9.74
N VAL A 126 -18.09 6.98 -8.42
CA VAL A 126 -16.83 6.75 -7.69
C VAL A 126 -16.43 5.27 -7.63
N VAL A 127 -17.40 4.34 -7.55
CA VAL A 127 -17.15 2.90 -7.44
C VAL A 127 -16.87 2.24 -8.78
N VAL A 128 -17.62 2.62 -9.83
CA VAL A 128 -17.58 1.90 -11.11
C VAL A 128 -16.94 2.75 -12.21
N LYS A 129 -17.50 3.94 -12.48
CA LYS A 129 -17.11 4.73 -13.64
C LYS A 129 -15.67 5.23 -13.53
N ASN A 130 -15.33 5.86 -12.41
CA ASN A 130 -14.01 6.47 -12.24
C ASN A 130 -12.92 5.43 -12.01
N THR A 131 -13.20 4.30 -11.33
CA THR A 131 -12.25 3.20 -11.16
C THR A 131 -11.89 2.55 -12.49
N ASN A 132 -12.86 2.28 -13.36
CA ASN A 132 -12.59 1.79 -14.71
C ASN A 132 -11.79 2.81 -15.53
N MET A 133 -12.14 4.10 -15.46
CA MET A 133 -11.39 5.14 -16.15
C MET A 133 -9.92 5.19 -15.74
N ILE A 134 -9.60 5.07 -14.43
CA ILE A 134 -8.22 5.00 -13.96
C ILE A 134 -7.52 3.73 -14.47
N ALA A 135 -8.22 2.60 -14.49
CA ALA A 135 -7.68 1.35 -15.04
C ALA A 135 -7.34 1.50 -16.54
N ASP A 136 -8.19 2.18 -17.31
CA ASP A 136 -7.97 2.45 -18.73
C ASP A 136 -6.79 3.40 -19.00
N TRP A 137 -6.42 4.25 -18.03
CA TRP A 137 -5.20 5.09 -18.12
C TRP A 137 -3.91 4.30 -17.96
N CYS A 138 -3.98 3.11 -17.37
CA CYS A 138 -2.80 2.29 -17.12
C CYS A 138 -2.32 1.59 -18.38
N GLU A 139 -1.08 1.83 -18.78
CA GLU A 139 -0.42 1.13 -19.87
C GLU A 139 0.38 -0.07 -19.36
N THR A 140 0.59 -1.05 -20.24
CA THR A 140 1.48 -2.16 -19.89
C THR A 140 2.91 -1.66 -19.82
N ILE A 141 3.47 -1.62 -18.62
CA ILE A 141 4.87 -1.24 -18.40
C ILE A 141 5.66 -2.41 -17.82
N ARG A 142 6.96 -2.36 -18.02
CA ARG A 142 7.91 -3.28 -17.40
C ARG A 142 8.82 -2.52 -16.44
N PRO A 143 8.46 -2.41 -15.15
CA PRO A 143 9.21 -1.60 -14.20
C PRO A 143 10.61 -2.14 -13.90
N VAL A 144 10.82 -3.46 -14.04
CA VAL A 144 12.13 -4.10 -13.86
C VAL A 144 12.64 -4.57 -15.21
N PRO A 145 13.79 -4.07 -15.72
CA PRO A 145 14.39 -4.54 -16.95
C PRO A 145 14.70 -6.05 -16.92
N HIS A 146 14.71 -6.69 -18.10
CA HIS A 146 15.08 -8.11 -18.21
C HIS A 146 16.56 -8.37 -17.87
N ASN A 147 17.40 -7.40 -18.18
CA ASN A 147 18.84 -7.54 -18.02
C ASN A 147 19.24 -7.29 -16.56
N LEU A 148 20.19 -8.08 -16.11
CA LEU A 148 20.87 -7.82 -14.84
C LEU A 148 21.93 -6.74 -15.06
N PHE A 149 21.93 -5.75 -14.19
CA PHE A 149 22.92 -4.67 -14.18
C PHE A 149 23.77 -4.80 -12.92
N ALA A 150 24.85 -5.57 -13.01
CA ALA A 150 25.80 -5.65 -11.93
C ALA A 150 26.62 -4.34 -11.85
N PRO A 151 26.89 -3.82 -10.66
CA PRO A 151 27.78 -2.67 -10.50
C PRO A 151 29.20 -3.05 -10.95
N LYS A 152 29.85 -2.15 -11.72
CA LYS A 152 31.24 -2.31 -12.12
C LYS A 152 32.13 -1.71 -11.01
N ILE A 153 32.74 -2.58 -10.24
CA ILE A 153 33.71 -2.20 -9.19
C ILE A 153 35.09 -2.62 -9.69
N GLU A 154 36.01 -1.69 -9.75
CA GLU A 154 37.40 -1.94 -10.17
C GLU A 154 38.03 -2.98 -9.25
N ASN A 155 38.76 -3.93 -9.82
CA ASN A 155 39.43 -5.03 -9.11
C ASN A 155 38.52 -5.95 -8.25
N SER A 156 37.21 -5.88 -8.43
CA SER A 156 36.23 -6.59 -7.55
C SER A 156 36.44 -8.11 -7.50
N VAL A 157 36.87 -8.73 -8.63
CA VAL A 157 37.11 -10.19 -8.69
C VAL A 157 38.37 -10.55 -7.92
N GLU A 158 39.45 -9.80 -8.09
CA GLU A 158 40.74 -10.00 -7.42
C GLU A 158 40.58 -9.76 -5.92
N ASP A 159 39.91 -8.70 -5.53
CA ASP A 159 39.64 -8.38 -4.12
C ASP A 159 38.76 -9.45 -3.47
N LEU A 160 37.72 -9.91 -4.16
CA LEU A 160 36.87 -11.01 -3.64
C LEU A 160 37.67 -12.28 -3.45
N LYS A 161 38.50 -12.67 -4.45
CA LYS A 161 39.39 -13.85 -4.33
C LYS A 161 40.34 -13.70 -3.15
N ALA A 162 40.99 -12.56 -3.01
CA ALA A 162 41.90 -12.32 -1.89
C ALA A 162 41.18 -12.44 -0.53
N LEU A 163 40.00 -11.92 -0.39
CA LEU A 163 39.17 -12.04 0.82
C LEU A 163 38.77 -13.49 1.10
N VAL A 164 38.31 -14.22 0.10
CA VAL A 164 37.81 -15.59 0.25
C VAL A 164 38.94 -16.54 0.57
N TYR A 165 40.05 -16.53 -0.21
CA TYR A 165 41.18 -17.39 0.03
C TYR A 165 41.94 -17.01 1.31
N GLY A 166 42.05 -15.72 1.61
CA GLY A 166 42.60 -15.28 2.90
C GLY A 166 41.78 -15.79 4.11
N LYS A 167 40.46 -15.83 3.98
CA LYS A 167 39.60 -16.42 5.00
C LYS A 167 39.77 -17.95 5.09
N LEU A 168 39.86 -18.62 3.94
CA LEU A 168 40.06 -20.06 3.85
C LEU A 168 41.34 -20.48 4.62
N HIS A 169 42.47 -19.85 4.29
CA HIS A 169 43.75 -20.15 4.94
C HIS A 169 43.76 -19.79 6.45
N ARG A 170 43.08 -18.72 6.82
CA ARG A 170 42.93 -18.36 8.23
C ARG A 170 42.16 -19.41 9.04
N LEU A 171 41.16 -20.07 8.43
CA LEU A 171 40.31 -21.04 9.11
C LEU A 171 40.88 -22.46 9.09
N TYR A 172 41.52 -22.84 7.96
CA TYR A 172 41.94 -24.23 7.69
C TYR A 172 43.45 -24.38 7.52
N GLY A 173 44.23 -23.30 7.62
CA GLY A 173 45.69 -23.31 7.41
C GLY A 173 46.08 -23.42 5.93
N GLU A 174 47.37 -23.72 5.69
CA GLU A 174 47.94 -23.79 4.34
C GLU A 174 47.41 -24.98 3.51
N ASN A 175 46.91 -26.02 4.15
CA ASN A 175 46.38 -27.22 3.49
C ASN A 175 44.92 -27.47 3.90
N PRO A 176 43.95 -26.72 3.34
CA PRO A 176 42.55 -26.95 3.60
C PRO A 176 42.08 -28.36 3.19
N PRO A 177 41.08 -28.95 3.85
CA PRO A 177 40.48 -30.19 3.39
C PRO A 177 40.01 -30.09 1.92
N GLU A 178 40.26 -31.14 1.13
CA GLU A 178 39.95 -31.16 -0.32
C GLU A 178 38.50 -30.79 -0.61
N LEU A 179 37.52 -31.24 0.19
CA LEU A 179 36.12 -30.92 0.05
C LEU A 179 35.86 -29.41 0.18
N VAL A 180 36.54 -28.74 1.12
CA VAL A 180 36.40 -27.31 1.37
C VAL A 180 37.04 -26.51 0.24
N GLN A 181 38.26 -26.91 -0.17
CA GLN A 181 38.96 -26.28 -1.29
C GLN A 181 38.12 -26.34 -2.56
N LYS A 182 37.63 -27.55 -2.90
CA LYS A 182 36.79 -27.75 -4.10
C LYS A 182 35.52 -26.91 -4.08
N ARG A 183 34.90 -26.73 -2.89
CA ARG A 183 33.71 -25.90 -2.75
C ARG A 183 34.02 -24.44 -3.01
N VAL A 184 35.09 -23.92 -2.43
CA VAL A 184 35.54 -22.54 -2.64
C VAL A 184 35.88 -22.25 -4.09
N ASP A 185 36.54 -23.20 -4.78
CA ASP A 185 36.94 -23.05 -6.18
C ASP A 185 35.74 -23.12 -7.15
N THR A 186 34.61 -23.68 -6.71
CA THR A 186 33.42 -23.87 -7.53
C THR A 186 32.48 -22.67 -7.43
N GLU A 187 32.46 -21.95 -6.29
CA GLU A 187 31.59 -20.81 -6.05
C GLU A 187 32.25 -19.46 -6.39
#